data_291691d02872bd016f31cf8529e29278
#
_entry.id   291691d02872bd016f31cf8529e29278
#
_cell.length_a   1.000
_cell.length_b   1.000
_cell.length_c   1.000
_cell.angle_alpha   90.00
_cell.angle_beta   90.00
_cell.angle_gamma   90.00
#
_symmetry.space_group_name_H-M   'P 1'
#
loop_
_entity.id
_entity.type
_entity.pdbx_description
1 polymer ?
#
loop_
_entity_poly.entity_id
_entity_poly.type
_entity_poly.pdbx_seq_one_letter_code
_entity_poly.pdbx_strand_id
1 'polypeptide(L)'
;MKLFSTALATLTLGGALTCAAPAQAQDENVMIVFDGSNSMWGQIDGTAKIEIARGVMENLLGEWTDNRQVGLMAYGHRRRGDCSDIETLVAPGQGTRGEILSRIGSITPTGKTPLTSAVEQAATSLSYTDTPATVVLISDGLESCERDPCALAETLESAGVGFTAHVVGFGLGDADTSALTCIADNTGGKYLSARNANELSAALTEVGTAVAAAEPEPEPEPEPEPEPQYDVT
;
A
#
# COMPACT_ATOMS: atom_id res chain seq x y z
N MET A 1 32.70 19.81 77.26
CA MET A 1 31.50 20.37 76.63
C MET A 1 31.63 20.15 75.11
N LYS A 2 31.02 19.07 74.57
CA LYS A 2 31.01 18.76 73.11
C LYS A 2 29.59 18.93 72.62
N LEU A 3 29.40 19.91 71.74
CA LEU A 3 28.15 20.16 71.07
C LEU A 3 28.06 19.25 69.81
N PHE A 4 27.10 18.32 69.78
CA PHE A 4 26.73 17.56 68.59
C PHE A 4 25.75 18.37 67.74
N SER A 5 26.18 18.69 66.54
CA SER A 5 25.33 19.33 65.54
C SER A 5 24.73 18.22 64.65
N THR A 6 23.43 18.04 64.71
CA THR A 6 22.66 17.07 63.91
C THR A 6 22.27 17.76 62.60
N ALA A 7 22.83 17.30 61.45
CA ALA A 7 22.43 17.77 60.15
C ALA A 7 21.23 16.93 59.66
N LEU A 8 20.14 17.60 59.40
CA LEU A 8 18.89 17.02 58.82
C LEU A 8 19.03 17.03 57.29
N ALA A 9 19.17 15.85 56.69
CA ALA A 9 19.21 15.71 55.25
C ALA A 9 17.76 15.60 54.74
N THR A 10 17.29 16.60 54.03
CA THR A 10 16.02 16.57 53.30
C THR A 10 16.20 15.88 51.95
N LEU A 11 15.61 14.68 51.81
CA LEU A 11 15.57 13.93 50.58
C LEU A 11 14.43 14.44 49.69
N THR A 12 14.74 15.22 48.64
CA THR A 12 13.77 15.64 47.64
C THR A 12 13.58 14.55 46.60
N LEU A 13 12.43 13.87 46.65
CA LEU A 13 12.02 12.89 45.65
C LEU A 13 11.59 13.66 44.39
N GLY A 14 12.49 13.81 43.42
CA GLY A 14 12.18 14.35 42.09
C GLY A 14 11.42 13.31 41.26
N GLY A 15 10.10 13.46 41.15
CA GLY A 15 9.29 12.69 40.22
C GLY A 15 9.63 13.11 38.78
N ALA A 16 10.25 12.21 38.01
CA ALA A 16 10.40 12.38 36.56
C ALA A 16 9.04 12.10 35.91
N LEU A 17 8.35 13.15 35.45
CA LEU A 17 7.24 13.01 34.50
C LEU A 17 7.84 12.52 33.20
N THR A 18 7.67 11.24 32.88
CA THR A 18 7.90 10.71 31.53
C THR A 18 6.70 11.11 30.68
N CYS A 19 6.82 12.19 29.89
CA CYS A 19 5.90 12.42 28.78
C CYS A 19 6.09 11.27 27.78
N ALA A 20 5.16 10.32 27.78
CA ALA A 20 5.01 9.40 26.67
C ALA A 20 4.56 10.25 25.44
N ALA A 21 5.41 10.35 24.44
CA ALA A 21 4.99 10.90 23.17
C ALA A 21 3.89 9.99 22.61
N PRO A 22 2.77 10.54 22.08
CA PRO A 22 1.77 9.71 21.43
C PRO A 22 2.46 8.91 20.31
N ALA A 23 2.22 7.60 20.28
CA ALA A 23 2.59 6.77 19.15
C ALA A 23 1.83 7.34 17.95
N GLN A 24 2.55 7.92 16.99
CA GLN A 24 1.92 8.34 15.74
C GLN A 24 1.48 7.06 15.03
N ALA A 25 0.18 6.93 14.75
CA ALA A 25 -0.31 5.93 13.85
C ALA A 25 0.50 6.07 12.56
N GLN A 26 1.25 5.02 12.19
CA GLN A 26 2.01 5.05 10.95
C GLN A 26 1.00 4.85 9.82
N ASP A 27 0.78 5.89 9.03
CA ASP A 27 -0.04 5.82 7.83
C ASP A 27 0.52 4.70 6.94
N GLU A 28 -0.34 3.76 6.58
CA GLU A 28 0.06 2.65 5.70
C GLU A 28 0.49 3.19 4.34
N ASN A 29 1.69 2.79 3.91
CA ASN A 29 2.22 3.16 2.61
C ASN A 29 1.67 2.21 1.54
N VAL A 30 1.04 2.76 0.52
CA VAL A 30 0.43 2.01 -0.59
C VAL A 30 1.17 2.28 -1.89
N MET A 31 1.54 1.22 -2.62
CA MET A 31 2.03 1.31 -3.99
C MET A 31 1.05 0.64 -4.95
N ILE A 32 0.49 1.42 -5.86
CA ILE A 32 -0.28 0.89 -6.98
C ILE A 32 0.73 0.46 -8.05
N VAL A 33 0.71 -0.82 -8.43
CA VAL A 33 1.48 -1.37 -9.54
C VAL A 33 0.54 -1.57 -10.72
N PHE A 34 0.74 -0.76 -11.76
CA PHE A 34 -0.16 -0.67 -12.90
C PHE A 34 0.44 -1.32 -14.15
N ASP A 35 -0.31 -2.19 -14.77
CA ASP A 35 0.09 -2.88 -15.99
C ASP A 35 0.07 -1.94 -17.21
N GLY A 36 1.22 -1.75 -17.82
CA GLY A 36 1.40 -1.06 -19.09
C GLY A 36 1.91 -2.02 -20.18
N SER A 37 1.74 -3.33 -20.02
CA SER A 37 2.14 -4.31 -21.02
C SER A 37 1.24 -4.25 -22.27
N ASN A 38 1.74 -4.82 -23.38
CA ASN A 38 1.06 -4.74 -24.67
C ASN A 38 -0.34 -5.37 -24.67
N SER A 39 -0.62 -6.33 -23.78
CA SER A 39 -1.94 -6.99 -23.62
C SER A 39 -3.05 -5.99 -23.23
N MET A 40 -2.71 -4.89 -22.57
CA MET A 40 -3.64 -3.85 -22.19
C MET A 40 -4.31 -3.11 -23.40
N TRP A 41 -3.83 -3.33 -24.64
CA TRP A 41 -4.55 -2.97 -25.86
C TRP A 41 -5.69 -3.94 -26.21
N GLY A 42 -5.73 -5.12 -25.57
CA GLY A 42 -6.88 -6.03 -25.72
C GLY A 42 -8.20 -5.33 -25.40
N GLN A 43 -9.27 -5.73 -26.08
CA GLN A 43 -10.57 -5.07 -25.96
C GLN A 43 -11.57 -5.92 -25.16
N ILE A 44 -12.38 -5.25 -24.37
CA ILE A 44 -13.56 -5.77 -23.70
C ILE A 44 -14.72 -4.90 -24.15
N ASP A 45 -15.74 -5.49 -24.77
CA ASP A 45 -16.91 -4.80 -25.30
C ASP A 45 -16.57 -3.61 -26.23
N GLY A 46 -15.49 -3.74 -27.01
CA GLY A 46 -15.03 -2.73 -27.97
C GLY A 46 -14.19 -1.60 -27.37
N THR A 47 -13.89 -1.63 -26.06
CA THR A 47 -13.05 -0.65 -25.37
C THR A 47 -11.73 -1.29 -24.96
N ALA A 48 -10.60 -0.62 -25.20
CA ALA A 48 -9.30 -1.14 -24.77
C ALA A 48 -9.22 -1.24 -23.24
N LYS A 49 -8.62 -2.33 -22.73
CA LYS A 49 -8.47 -2.56 -21.29
C LYS A 49 -7.80 -1.38 -20.58
N ILE A 50 -6.79 -0.77 -21.21
CA ILE A 50 -6.13 0.41 -20.65
C ILE A 50 -7.08 1.59 -20.45
N GLU A 51 -8.02 1.82 -21.36
CA GLU A 51 -9.00 2.91 -21.23
C GLU A 51 -10.01 2.62 -20.12
N ILE A 52 -10.45 1.36 -20.02
CA ILE A 52 -11.32 0.92 -18.92
C ILE A 52 -10.59 1.12 -17.57
N ALA A 53 -9.34 0.65 -17.45
CA ALA A 53 -8.59 0.77 -16.23
C ALA A 53 -8.35 2.22 -15.80
N ARG A 54 -8.11 3.14 -16.75
CA ARG A 54 -7.99 4.58 -16.48
C ARG A 54 -9.25 5.16 -15.84
N GLY A 55 -10.40 4.89 -16.42
CA GLY A 55 -11.68 5.39 -15.90
C GLY A 55 -12.03 4.82 -14.52
N VAL A 56 -11.70 3.55 -14.28
CA VAL A 56 -11.95 2.93 -12.97
C VAL A 56 -10.98 3.46 -11.90
N MET A 57 -9.72 3.71 -12.25
CA MET A 57 -8.74 4.31 -11.34
C MET A 57 -9.12 5.73 -10.90
N GLU A 58 -9.76 6.51 -11.79
CA GLU A 58 -10.27 7.84 -11.44
C GLU A 58 -11.32 7.75 -10.31
N ASN A 59 -12.23 6.78 -10.41
CA ASN A 59 -13.26 6.56 -9.39
C ASN A 59 -12.64 6.07 -8.09
N LEU A 60 -11.77 5.04 -8.13
CA LEU A 60 -11.12 4.49 -6.94
C LEU A 60 -10.39 5.57 -6.14
N LEU A 61 -9.51 6.30 -6.81
CA LEU A 61 -8.71 7.34 -6.14
C LEU A 61 -9.58 8.51 -5.67
N GLY A 62 -10.77 8.69 -6.28
CA GLY A 62 -11.78 9.64 -5.83
C GLY A 62 -12.36 9.33 -4.45
N GLU A 63 -12.41 8.05 -4.08
CA GLU A 63 -12.95 7.56 -2.82
C GLU A 63 -11.89 7.53 -1.69
N TRP A 64 -10.61 7.57 -2.04
CA TRP A 64 -9.52 7.52 -1.05
C TRP A 64 -9.28 8.89 -0.40
N THR A 65 -8.93 8.87 0.88
CA THR A 65 -8.61 10.09 1.63
C THR A 65 -7.24 10.65 1.23
N ASP A 66 -7.09 11.98 1.25
CA ASP A 66 -5.85 12.65 0.81
C ASP A 66 -4.68 12.49 1.81
N ASN A 67 -4.94 12.01 3.03
CA ASN A 67 -3.91 11.75 4.04
C ASN A 67 -3.18 10.42 3.83
N ARG A 68 -3.71 9.51 3.01
CA ARG A 68 -3.06 8.24 2.68
C ARG A 68 -1.81 8.47 1.83
N GLN A 69 -0.74 7.75 2.15
CA GLN A 69 0.48 7.79 1.37
C GLN A 69 0.39 6.81 0.20
N VAL A 70 0.13 7.32 -1.00
CA VAL A 70 -0.05 6.51 -2.20
C VAL A 70 1.01 6.84 -3.24
N GLY A 71 1.64 5.79 -3.79
CA GLY A 71 2.54 5.88 -4.93
C GLY A 71 2.00 5.14 -6.15
N LEU A 72 2.63 5.35 -7.29
CA LEU A 72 2.35 4.66 -8.54
C LEU A 72 3.63 4.12 -9.15
N MET A 73 3.63 2.84 -9.43
CA MET A 73 4.63 2.16 -10.26
C MET A 73 3.95 1.59 -11.50
N ALA A 74 4.61 1.59 -12.64
CA ALA A 74 4.12 0.94 -13.84
C ALA A 74 5.22 0.11 -14.49
N TYR A 75 4.81 -0.92 -15.22
CA TYR A 75 5.73 -1.74 -16.00
C TYR A 75 5.25 -1.90 -17.45
N GLY A 76 6.19 -2.26 -18.35
CA GLY A 76 5.88 -2.60 -19.74
C GLY A 76 5.34 -1.46 -20.60
N HIS A 77 5.56 -0.21 -20.20
CA HIS A 77 4.97 0.96 -20.88
C HIS A 77 5.94 1.76 -21.75
N ARG A 78 7.25 1.42 -21.75
CA ARG A 78 8.28 2.18 -22.48
C ARG A 78 8.99 1.35 -23.54
N ARG A 79 9.31 0.09 -23.26
CA ARG A 79 10.26 -0.70 -24.06
C ARG A 79 9.71 -2.09 -24.38
N ARG A 80 9.69 -2.42 -25.68
CA ARG A 80 9.31 -3.75 -26.15
C ARG A 80 10.30 -4.81 -25.70
N GLY A 81 9.80 -5.94 -25.21
CA GLY A 81 10.60 -7.13 -24.92
C GLY A 81 11.54 -7.00 -23.71
N ASP A 82 11.53 -5.89 -23.00
CA ASP A 82 12.42 -5.62 -21.88
C ASP A 82 11.74 -5.96 -20.55
N CYS A 83 12.32 -6.93 -19.84
CA CYS A 83 11.85 -7.33 -18.49
C CYS A 83 12.32 -6.39 -17.39
N SER A 84 13.16 -5.41 -17.68
CA SER A 84 13.55 -4.35 -16.75
C SER A 84 12.75 -3.07 -16.91
N ASP A 85 11.72 -3.08 -17.77
CA ASP A 85 10.85 -1.92 -18.00
C ASP A 85 9.85 -1.76 -16.85
N ILE A 86 10.36 -1.28 -15.72
CA ILE A 86 9.62 -0.96 -14.50
C ILE A 86 10.01 0.45 -14.08
N GLU A 87 9.05 1.27 -13.65
CA GLU A 87 9.28 2.66 -13.25
C GLU A 87 8.37 3.10 -12.13
N THR A 88 8.93 3.70 -11.07
CA THR A 88 8.15 4.46 -10.09
C THR A 88 7.79 5.81 -10.72
N LEU A 89 6.54 5.97 -11.11
CA LEU A 89 6.01 7.18 -11.74
C LEU A 89 5.67 8.27 -10.73
N VAL A 90 5.20 7.85 -9.55
CA VAL A 90 4.90 8.73 -8.40
C VAL A 90 5.40 8.05 -7.15
N ALA A 91 6.27 8.72 -6.41
CA ALA A 91 6.71 8.22 -5.10
C ALA A 91 5.55 8.21 -4.10
N PRO A 92 5.51 7.29 -3.12
CA PRO A 92 4.50 7.30 -2.07
C PRO A 92 4.47 8.65 -1.35
N GLY A 93 3.28 9.22 -1.18
CA GLY A 93 3.10 10.52 -0.55
C GLY A 93 1.62 10.87 -0.40
N GLN A 94 1.34 11.86 0.43
CA GLN A 94 0.01 12.41 0.61
C GLN A 94 -0.36 13.35 -0.55
N GLY A 95 -1.66 13.40 -0.90
CA GLY A 95 -2.15 14.30 -1.95
C GLY A 95 -1.70 13.97 -3.38
N THR A 96 -1.17 12.77 -3.62
CA THR A 96 -0.59 12.34 -4.91
C THR A 96 -1.63 11.99 -5.98
N ARG A 97 -2.94 11.95 -5.64
CA ARG A 97 -4.04 11.54 -6.53
C ARG A 97 -3.96 12.17 -7.92
N GLY A 98 -3.86 13.50 -7.98
CA GLY A 98 -3.87 14.22 -9.26
C GLY A 98 -2.67 13.86 -10.13
N GLU A 99 -1.50 13.67 -9.54
CA GLU A 99 -0.30 13.24 -10.26
C GLU A 99 -0.44 11.78 -10.73
N ILE A 100 -0.92 10.88 -9.89
CA ILE A 100 -1.16 9.48 -10.24
C ILE A 100 -2.10 9.37 -11.45
N LEU A 101 -3.24 10.06 -11.44
CA LEU A 101 -4.18 10.05 -12.56
C LEU A 101 -3.56 10.61 -13.85
N SER A 102 -2.80 11.68 -13.75
CA SER A 102 -2.06 12.27 -14.88
C SER A 102 -1.06 11.26 -15.47
N ARG A 103 -0.30 10.56 -14.61
CA ARG A 103 0.67 9.55 -15.05
C ARG A 103 0.00 8.34 -15.68
N ILE A 104 -1.07 7.80 -15.08
CA ILE A 104 -1.86 6.71 -15.65
C ILE A 104 -2.40 7.10 -17.05
N GLY A 105 -2.88 8.35 -17.20
CA GLY A 105 -3.33 8.87 -18.47
C GLY A 105 -2.26 8.86 -19.58
N SER A 106 -0.98 8.96 -19.22
CA SER A 106 0.15 8.99 -20.15
C SER A 106 0.76 7.62 -20.48
N ILE A 107 0.40 6.56 -19.75
CA ILE A 107 0.92 5.20 -19.98
C ILE A 107 0.49 4.72 -21.37
N THR A 108 1.44 4.27 -22.18
CA THR A 108 1.17 3.65 -23.48
C THR A 108 1.58 2.18 -23.44
N PRO A 109 0.63 1.24 -23.49
CA PRO A 109 0.95 -0.18 -23.44
C PRO A 109 1.92 -0.60 -24.54
N THR A 110 3.02 -1.28 -24.17
CA THR A 110 4.13 -1.48 -25.12
C THR A 110 4.85 -2.82 -24.95
N GLY A 111 5.20 -3.19 -23.73
CA GLY A 111 6.21 -4.21 -23.42
C GLY A 111 5.68 -5.51 -22.84
N LYS A 112 6.54 -6.15 -22.06
CA LYS A 112 6.29 -7.39 -21.31
C LYS A 112 5.61 -7.13 -19.97
N THR A 113 5.33 -8.23 -19.26
CA THR A 113 4.68 -8.25 -17.93
C THR A 113 5.68 -8.77 -16.87
N PRO A 114 6.67 -7.95 -16.43
CA PRO A 114 7.59 -8.31 -15.34
C PRO A 114 6.94 -8.07 -13.97
N LEU A 115 5.73 -8.62 -13.73
CA LEU A 115 4.94 -8.32 -12.55
C LEU A 115 5.63 -8.71 -11.24
N THR A 116 6.34 -9.85 -11.24
CA THR A 116 7.10 -10.32 -10.06
C THR A 116 8.18 -9.32 -9.65
N SER A 117 8.96 -8.84 -10.62
CA SER A 117 9.98 -7.82 -10.37
C SER A 117 9.37 -6.47 -9.97
N ALA A 118 8.19 -6.14 -10.52
CA ALA A 118 7.49 -4.90 -10.16
C ALA A 118 6.98 -4.94 -8.72
N VAL A 119 6.39 -6.05 -8.28
CA VAL A 119 5.96 -6.24 -6.87
C VAL A 119 7.16 -6.17 -5.92
N GLU A 120 8.29 -6.81 -6.24
CA GLU A 120 9.51 -6.74 -5.44
C GLU A 120 10.06 -5.30 -5.30
N GLN A 121 10.10 -4.56 -6.42
CA GLN A 121 10.55 -3.16 -6.40
C GLN A 121 9.55 -2.26 -5.66
N ALA A 122 8.25 -2.50 -5.79
CA ALA A 122 7.22 -1.78 -5.05
C ALA A 122 7.37 -2.00 -3.54
N ALA A 123 7.49 -3.24 -3.08
CA ALA A 123 7.74 -3.58 -1.69
C ALA A 123 9.00 -2.87 -1.14
N THR A 124 10.10 -2.93 -1.90
CA THR A 124 11.35 -2.27 -1.54
C THR A 124 11.19 -0.75 -1.44
N SER A 125 10.46 -0.13 -2.38
CA SER A 125 10.20 1.32 -2.37
C SER A 125 9.36 1.77 -1.17
N LEU A 126 8.57 0.86 -0.60
CA LEU A 126 7.75 1.08 0.59
C LEU A 126 8.50 0.78 1.90
N SER A 127 9.76 0.37 1.85
CA SER A 127 10.54 -0.05 3.03
C SER A 127 9.84 -1.17 3.83
N TYR A 128 9.29 -2.16 3.14
CA TYR A 128 8.45 -3.23 3.69
C TYR A 128 9.09 -4.02 4.84
N THR A 129 10.41 -3.97 4.99
CA THR A 129 11.14 -4.59 6.12
C THR A 129 11.09 -3.78 7.41
N ASP A 130 10.71 -2.51 7.34
CA ASP A 130 10.75 -1.56 8.45
C ASP A 130 9.36 -1.06 8.86
N THR A 131 8.43 -1.02 7.91
CA THR A 131 7.08 -0.48 8.11
C THR A 131 6.03 -1.33 7.39
N PRO A 132 4.77 -1.36 7.87
CA PRO A 132 3.66 -1.95 7.14
C PRO A 132 3.56 -1.36 5.73
N ALA A 133 3.35 -2.22 4.73
CA ALA A 133 3.36 -1.82 3.34
C ALA A 133 2.34 -2.62 2.53
N THR A 134 1.53 -1.93 1.73
CA THR A 134 0.55 -2.56 0.87
C THR A 134 0.85 -2.30 -0.61
N VAL A 135 0.86 -3.36 -1.40
CA VAL A 135 0.90 -3.31 -2.86
C VAL A 135 -0.47 -3.64 -3.43
N VAL A 136 -0.94 -2.83 -4.37
CA VAL A 136 -2.14 -3.09 -5.16
C VAL A 136 -1.71 -3.32 -6.62
N LEU A 137 -1.64 -4.58 -7.02
CA LEU A 137 -1.30 -4.97 -8.39
C LEU A 137 -2.57 -5.05 -9.25
N ILE A 138 -2.58 -4.33 -10.36
CA ILE A 138 -3.62 -4.40 -11.39
C ILE A 138 -2.96 -4.90 -12.66
N SER A 139 -3.32 -6.11 -13.10
CA SER A 139 -2.69 -6.76 -14.27
C SER A 139 -3.71 -7.46 -15.15
N ASP A 140 -3.53 -7.35 -16.46
CA ASP A 140 -4.30 -8.09 -17.47
C ASP A 140 -3.52 -9.26 -18.08
N GLY A 141 -2.34 -9.58 -17.51
CA GLY A 141 -1.45 -10.62 -17.96
C GLY A 141 -0.83 -11.44 -16.82
N LEU A 142 -0.19 -12.52 -17.20
CA LEU A 142 0.62 -13.36 -16.33
C LEU A 142 2.09 -12.95 -16.45
N GLU A 143 2.93 -13.38 -15.48
CA GLU A 143 4.37 -13.20 -15.53
C GLU A 143 4.95 -13.68 -16.87
N SER A 144 5.70 -12.81 -17.54
CA SER A 144 6.29 -13.10 -18.85
C SER A 144 7.83 -12.96 -18.87
N CYS A 145 8.45 -12.83 -17.70
CA CYS A 145 9.88 -12.63 -17.53
C CYS A 145 10.56 -13.71 -16.70
N GLU A 146 9.96 -14.92 -16.69
CA GLU A 146 10.55 -16.16 -16.13
C GLU A 146 10.89 -16.07 -14.63
N ARG A 147 10.20 -15.21 -13.86
CA ARG A 147 10.30 -15.17 -12.40
C ARG A 147 9.15 -15.95 -11.75
N ASP A 148 9.37 -16.44 -10.55
CA ASP A 148 8.37 -17.14 -9.75
C ASP A 148 7.67 -16.18 -8.78
N PRO A 149 6.38 -15.83 -9.03
CA PRO A 149 5.63 -14.93 -8.15
C PRO A 149 5.37 -15.51 -6.76
N CYS A 150 5.17 -16.84 -6.64
CA CYS A 150 4.91 -17.50 -5.37
C CYS A 150 6.15 -17.47 -4.47
N ALA A 151 7.32 -17.82 -5.02
CA ALA A 151 8.58 -17.76 -4.27
C ALA A 151 8.92 -16.32 -3.82
N LEU A 152 8.59 -15.32 -4.64
CA LEU A 152 8.71 -13.93 -4.22
C LEU A 152 7.79 -13.61 -3.03
N ALA A 153 6.50 -13.97 -3.13
CA ALA A 153 5.51 -13.68 -2.09
C ALA A 153 5.89 -14.29 -0.74
N GLU A 154 6.38 -15.54 -0.71
CA GLU A 154 6.91 -16.19 0.48
C GLU A 154 8.11 -15.42 1.07
N THR A 155 8.98 -14.89 0.22
CA THR A 155 10.13 -14.07 0.64
C THR A 155 9.68 -12.76 1.26
N LEU A 156 8.73 -12.07 0.64
CA LEU A 156 8.21 -10.79 1.11
C LEU A 156 7.46 -10.93 2.44
N GLU A 157 6.65 -11.97 2.59
CA GLU A 157 5.94 -12.26 3.84
C GLU A 157 6.92 -12.58 4.98
N SER A 158 7.91 -13.42 4.74
CA SER A 158 8.86 -13.83 5.77
C SER A 158 9.80 -12.71 6.23
N ALA A 159 10.08 -11.73 5.37
CA ALA A 159 11.01 -10.62 5.64
C ALA A 159 10.28 -9.31 6.00
N GLY A 160 9.00 -9.17 5.65
CA GLY A 160 8.23 -7.94 5.79
C GLY A 160 7.66 -7.73 7.19
N VAL A 161 7.44 -6.48 7.52
CA VAL A 161 6.66 -6.07 8.70
C VAL A 161 5.26 -5.73 8.26
N GLY A 162 4.34 -6.73 8.27
CA GLY A 162 2.96 -6.54 7.84
C GLY A 162 2.85 -6.19 6.34
N PHE A 163 3.60 -6.91 5.49
CA PHE A 163 3.49 -6.74 4.04
C PHE A 163 2.24 -7.41 3.49
N THR A 164 1.48 -6.69 2.67
CA THR A 164 0.27 -7.19 2.02
C THR A 164 0.29 -6.87 0.52
N ALA A 165 -0.11 -7.83 -0.32
CA ALA A 165 -0.30 -7.60 -1.75
C ALA A 165 -1.72 -7.99 -2.18
N HIS A 166 -2.53 -7.01 -2.57
CA HIS A 166 -3.81 -7.24 -3.23
C HIS A 166 -3.59 -7.33 -4.74
N VAL A 167 -4.24 -8.28 -5.40
CA VAL A 167 -4.07 -8.52 -6.83
C VAL A 167 -5.42 -8.49 -7.53
N VAL A 168 -5.56 -7.64 -8.54
CA VAL A 168 -6.73 -7.59 -9.42
C VAL A 168 -6.33 -8.07 -10.82
N GLY A 169 -6.80 -9.26 -11.18
CA GLY A 169 -6.65 -9.85 -12.51
C GLY A 169 -7.75 -9.32 -13.44
N PHE A 170 -7.38 -8.54 -14.46
CA PHE A 170 -8.33 -7.87 -15.33
C PHE A 170 -8.38 -8.48 -16.74
N GLY A 171 -9.51 -9.06 -17.12
CA GLY A 171 -9.74 -9.61 -18.46
C GLY A 171 -8.81 -10.77 -18.81
N LEU A 172 -8.45 -11.61 -17.81
CA LEU A 172 -7.58 -12.78 -17.99
C LEU A 172 -8.29 -13.98 -18.62
N GLY A 173 -9.63 -13.97 -18.71
CA GLY A 173 -10.42 -15.07 -19.25
C GLY A 173 -10.20 -16.37 -18.48
N ASP A 174 -9.91 -17.45 -19.24
CA ASP A 174 -9.68 -18.80 -18.69
C ASP A 174 -8.18 -19.08 -18.41
N ALA A 175 -7.34 -18.04 -18.30
CA ALA A 175 -5.92 -18.21 -17.99
C ALA A 175 -5.74 -18.80 -16.58
N ASP A 176 -4.67 -19.58 -16.41
CA ASP A 176 -4.28 -20.08 -15.08
C ASP A 176 -3.73 -18.93 -14.21
N THR A 177 -4.55 -18.46 -13.29
CA THR A 177 -4.24 -17.36 -12.39
C THR A 177 -3.63 -17.80 -11.06
N SER A 178 -3.25 -19.06 -10.91
CA SER A 178 -2.71 -19.62 -9.66
C SER A 178 -1.52 -18.81 -9.12
N ALA A 179 -0.63 -18.36 -9.99
CA ALA A 179 0.52 -17.54 -9.62
C ALA A 179 0.13 -16.16 -9.07
N LEU A 180 -0.90 -15.53 -9.64
CA LEU A 180 -1.44 -14.25 -9.14
C LEU A 180 -2.16 -14.43 -7.80
N THR A 181 -2.95 -15.50 -7.69
CA THR A 181 -3.62 -15.89 -6.45
C THR A 181 -2.62 -16.15 -5.34
N CYS A 182 -1.52 -16.85 -5.66
CA CYS A 182 -0.46 -17.16 -4.73
C CYS A 182 0.22 -15.88 -4.15
N ILE A 183 0.40 -14.82 -4.95
CA ILE A 183 0.93 -13.54 -4.44
C ILE A 183 0.02 -13.00 -3.33
N ALA A 184 -1.27 -12.96 -3.57
CA ALA A 184 -2.24 -12.45 -2.60
C ALA A 184 -2.33 -13.36 -1.36
N ASP A 185 -2.52 -14.65 -1.56
CA ASP A 185 -2.73 -15.60 -0.46
C ASP A 185 -1.53 -15.66 0.49
N ASN A 186 -0.30 -15.71 -0.06
CA ASN A 186 0.92 -15.78 0.77
C ASN A 186 1.21 -14.50 1.54
N THR A 187 0.65 -13.35 1.15
CA THR A 187 0.86 -12.07 1.81
C THR A 187 -0.37 -11.56 2.57
N GLY A 188 -1.37 -12.42 2.78
CA GLY A 188 -2.61 -12.05 3.49
C GLY A 188 -3.51 -11.07 2.74
N GLY A 189 -3.25 -10.86 1.45
CA GLY A 189 -4.05 -9.99 0.59
C GLY A 189 -5.26 -10.69 -0.05
N LYS A 190 -5.83 -10.05 -1.07
CA LYS A 190 -6.96 -10.59 -1.83
C LYS A 190 -6.61 -10.70 -3.30
N TYR A 191 -6.94 -11.84 -3.92
CA TYR A 191 -7.01 -11.97 -5.37
C TYR A 191 -8.45 -11.76 -5.83
N LEU A 192 -8.68 -10.83 -6.74
CA LEU A 192 -9.98 -10.54 -7.33
C LEU A 192 -9.89 -10.59 -8.84
N SER A 193 -10.82 -11.30 -9.47
CA SER A 193 -10.90 -11.38 -10.94
C SER A 193 -11.97 -10.41 -11.46
N ALA A 194 -11.65 -9.69 -12.52
CA ALA A 194 -12.56 -8.76 -13.19
C ALA A 194 -12.58 -9.02 -14.70
N ARG A 195 -13.76 -9.20 -15.29
CA ARG A 195 -13.94 -9.49 -16.72
C ARG A 195 -14.38 -8.28 -17.54
N ASN A 196 -14.87 -7.24 -16.86
CA ASN A 196 -15.39 -6.01 -17.47
C ASN A 196 -15.21 -4.81 -16.54
N ALA A 197 -15.58 -3.62 -16.99
CA ALA A 197 -15.44 -2.36 -16.25
C ALA A 197 -16.14 -2.38 -14.88
N ASN A 198 -17.35 -2.93 -14.80
CA ASN A 198 -18.13 -2.97 -13.55
C ASN A 198 -17.47 -3.90 -12.52
N GLU A 199 -17.01 -5.08 -12.97
CA GLU A 199 -16.30 -6.02 -12.11
C GLU A 199 -14.95 -5.45 -11.66
N LEU A 200 -14.24 -4.72 -12.54
CA LEU A 200 -12.99 -4.06 -12.17
C LEU A 200 -13.23 -2.95 -11.11
N SER A 201 -14.28 -2.14 -11.29
CA SER A 201 -14.68 -1.15 -10.30
C SER A 201 -15.02 -1.79 -8.96
N ALA A 202 -15.83 -2.84 -8.94
CA ALA A 202 -16.19 -3.55 -7.72
C ALA A 202 -14.96 -4.17 -7.02
N ALA A 203 -14.07 -4.80 -7.79
CA ALA A 203 -12.84 -5.39 -7.25
C ALA A 203 -11.93 -4.32 -6.61
N LEU A 204 -11.74 -3.19 -7.29
CA LEU A 204 -10.90 -2.11 -6.76
C LEU A 204 -11.54 -1.40 -5.56
N THR A 205 -12.87 -1.24 -5.51
CA THR A 205 -13.58 -0.76 -4.32
C THR A 205 -13.40 -1.72 -3.13
N GLU A 206 -13.46 -3.04 -3.38
CA GLU A 206 -13.21 -4.04 -2.33
C GLU A 206 -11.76 -3.98 -1.82
N VAL A 207 -10.79 -3.85 -2.71
CA VAL A 207 -9.38 -3.63 -2.35
C VAL A 207 -9.21 -2.34 -1.55
N GLY A 208 -9.80 -1.23 -2.01
CA GLY A 208 -9.76 0.05 -1.30
C GLY A 208 -10.32 -0.03 0.12
N THR A 209 -11.40 -0.81 0.31
CA THR A 209 -11.97 -1.08 1.64
C THR A 209 -11.02 -1.93 2.50
N ALA A 210 -10.37 -2.95 1.92
CA ALA A 210 -9.41 -3.79 2.64
C ALA A 210 -8.19 -2.98 3.10
N VAL A 211 -7.66 -2.13 2.22
CA VAL A 211 -6.56 -1.20 2.54
C VAL A 211 -6.97 -0.22 3.64
N ALA A 212 -8.20 0.32 3.62
CA ALA A 212 -8.69 1.21 4.66
C ALA A 212 -8.88 0.51 6.02
N ALA A 213 -9.23 -0.78 6.02
CA ALA A 213 -9.41 -1.56 7.24
C ALA A 213 -8.08 -2.00 7.89
N ALA A 214 -6.98 -1.98 7.14
CA ALA A 214 -5.64 -2.27 7.65
C ALA A 214 -5.02 -1.07 8.40
N GLU A 215 -5.56 0.15 8.22
CA GLU A 215 -5.14 1.32 9.00
C GLU A 215 -5.49 1.11 10.49
N PRO A 216 -4.55 1.28 11.44
CA PRO A 216 -4.85 1.18 12.85
C PRO A 216 -5.92 2.21 13.24
N GLU A 217 -6.93 1.78 14.02
CA GLU A 217 -7.90 2.72 14.57
C GLU A 217 -7.16 3.79 15.40
N PRO A 218 -7.50 5.08 15.23
CA PRO A 218 -6.92 6.13 16.04
C PRO A 218 -7.13 5.81 17.52
N GLU A 219 -6.05 5.84 18.31
CA GLU A 219 -6.16 5.65 19.76
C GLU A 219 -7.20 6.66 20.31
N PRO A 220 -8.14 6.20 21.18
CA PRO A 220 -9.13 7.10 21.77
C PRO A 220 -8.38 8.24 22.47
N GLU A 221 -8.81 9.47 22.20
CA GLU A 221 -8.27 10.64 22.91
C GLU A 221 -8.32 10.37 24.43
N PRO A 222 -7.21 10.62 25.15
CA PRO A 222 -7.20 10.42 26.60
C PRO A 222 -8.34 11.22 27.22
N GLU A 223 -9.16 10.55 28.03
CA GLU A 223 -10.22 11.24 28.79
C GLU A 223 -9.60 12.40 29.55
N PRO A 224 -10.22 13.60 29.51
CA PRO A 224 -9.69 14.76 30.21
C PRO A 224 -9.54 14.42 31.70
N GLU A 225 -8.34 14.63 32.23
CA GLU A 225 -8.08 14.43 33.66
C GLU A 225 -9.11 15.24 34.47
N PRO A 226 -9.72 14.62 35.50
CA PRO A 226 -10.70 15.32 36.35
C PRO A 226 -10.03 16.56 36.96
N GLU A 227 -10.66 17.73 36.78
CA GLU A 227 -10.19 18.97 37.33
C GLU A 227 -10.00 18.82 38.86
N PRO A 228 -8.88 19.30 39.41
CA PRO A 228 -8.65 19.23 40.85
C PRO A 228 -9.75 19.95 41.61
N GLN A 229 -10.51 19.22 42.40
CA GLN A 229 -11.51 19.82 43.32
C GLN A 229 -10.74 20.53 44.44
N TYR A 230 -10.72 21.84 44.39
CA TYR A 230 -10.25 22.68 45.51
C TYR A 230 -11.34 22.74 46.56
N ASP A 231 -11.10 22.09 47.70
CA ASP A 231 -11.95 22.18 48.87
C ASP A 231 -11.75 23.57 49.50
N VAL A 232 -12.74 24.44 49.39
CA VAL A 232 -12.73 25.81 49.96
C VAL A 232 -13.36 25.71 51.34
N THR A 233 -12.53 25.49 52.39
CA THR A 233 -12.91 25.68 53.81
C THR A 233 -12.47 27.03 54.31
#